data_51ffc23d9d570938d634ee94bf343cc5
#
_entry.id   51ffc23d9d570938d634ee94bf343cc5
#
_cell.length_a   1.000
_cell.length_b   1.000
_cell.length_c   1.000
_cell.angle_alpha   90.00
_cell.angle_beta   90.00
_cell.angle_gamma   90.00
#
_symmetry.space_group_name_H-M   'P 1'
#
loop_
_entity.id
_entity.type
_entity.pdbx_description
1 polymer ?
#
loop_
_entity_poly.entity_id
_entity_poly.type
_entity_poly.pdbx_seq_one_letter_code
_entity_poly.pdbx_strand_id
1 'polypeptide(L)'
;MHPDHIGGLFPFLFYRKLSNINSNLTIIGPPNLKTLLLDSFNHSGLLFDESIIFINVSKKNNIELEKNINIETMAMKHKIPCWGYALKDVSKKLTFITDTCKNKNAILLSEKSDILIHEATYDNKNREKAKKHFHTTQLQAMEIADQANVKRLILTHFSRSLSNKEVGDWIWNGEQCVIFDERQVI
;
A
#
# COMPACT_ATOMS: atom_id res chain seq x y z
N MET A 1 -6.54 -10.12 0.37
CA MET A 1 -6.55 -9.13 1.47
C MET A 1 -5.99 -9.81 2.70
N HIS A 2 -4.75 -9.50 3.04
CA HIS A 2 -4.12 -10.01 4.26
C HIS A 2 -4.58 -9.20 5.48
N PRO A 3 -4.68 -9.78 6.68
CA PRO A 3 -5.20 -9.10 7.88
C PRO A 3 -4.40 -7.86 8.29
N ASP A 4 -3.09 -7.87 8.08
CA ASP A 4 -2.18 -6.76 8.37
C ASP A 4 -2.41 -5.52 7.49
N HIS A 5 -3.08 -5.67 6.34
CA HIS A 5 -3.43 -4.55 5.46
C HIS A 5 -4.86 -4.03 5.65
N ILE A 6 -5.74 -4.82 6.22
CA ILE A 6 -7.16 -4.44 6.37
C ILE A 6 -7.63 -4.40 7.83
N GLY A 7 -6.82 -4.91 8.77
CA GLY A 7 -7.24 -5.06 10.17
C GLY A 7 -7.64 -3.75 10.83
N GLY A 8 -7.00 -2.64 10.47
CA GLY A 8 -7.34 -1.31 10.99
C GLY A 8 -8.66 -0.73 10.44
N LEU A 9 -9.19 -1.26 9.34
CA LEU A 9 -10.40 -0.72 8.73
C LEU A 9 -11.66 -1.02 9.56
N PHE A 10 -11.73 -2.20 10.19
CA PHE A 10 -12.87 -2.58 11.03
C PHE A 10 -13.05 -1.67 12.25
N PRO A 11 -12.04 -1.48 13.11
CA PRO A 11 -12.17 -0.57 14.24
C PRO A 11 -12.38 0.88 13.82
N PHE A 12 -11.80 1.32 12.69
CA PHE A 12 -12.05 2.65 12.14
C PHE A 12 -13.52 2.85 11.78
N LEU A 13 -14.14 1.93 11.05
CA LEU A 13 -15.55 2.02 10.67
C LEU A 13 -16.48 1.89 11.87
N PHE A 14 -16.12 1.04 12.83
CA PHE A 14 -16.86 0.90 14.09
C PHE A 14 -16.82 2.20 14.91
N TYR A 15 -15.62 2.79 15.09
CA TYR A 15 -15.47 4.07 15.78
C TYR A 15 -16.27 5.18 15.08
N ARG A 16 -16.18 5.26 13.75
CA ARG A 16 -16.95 6.21 12.95
C ARG A 16 -18.45 6.12 13.25
N LYS A 17 -18.99 4.90 13.30
CA LYS A 17 -20.39 4.65 13.61
C LYS A 17 -20.76 5.07 15.03
N LEU A 18 -19.98 4.68 16.05
CA LEU A 18 -20.22 5.05 17.44
C LEU A 18 -20.14 6.56 17.68
N SER A 19 -19.28 7.23 16.96
CA SER A 19 -19.09 8.68 17.06
C SER A 19 -20.09 9.49 16.22
N ASN A 20 -21.07 8.84 15.57
CA ASN A 20 -22.06 9.48 14.69
C ASN A 20 -21.43 10.39 13.61
N ILE A 21 -20.29 9.97 13.06
CA ILE A 21 -19.60 10.71 11.99
C ILE A 21 -20.34 10.42 10.67
N ASN A 22 -21.12 11.39 10.19
CA ASN A 22 -21.96 11.27 8.99
C ASN A 22 -21.34 11.90 7.73
N SER A 23 -20.03 12.23 7.74
CA SER A 23 -19.35 12.73 6.55
C SER A 23 -19.26 11.64 5.47
N ASN A 24 -19.27 12.03 4.20
CA ASN A 24 -19.08 11.08 3.10
C ASN A 24 -17.76 10.32 3.26
N LEU A 25 -17.78 9.03 3.03
CA LEU A 25 -16.59 8.17 3.01
C LEU A 25 -16.59 7.35 1.73
N THR A 26 -15.48 7.41 1.01
CA THR A 26 -15.23 6.53 -0.13
C THR A 26 -14.12 5.57 0.20
N ILE A 27 -14.38 4.28 0.05
CA ILE A 27 -13.39 3.20 0.21
C ILE A 27 -13.01 2.71 -1.19
N ILE A 28 -11.73 2.85 -1.53
CA ILE A 28 -11.17 2.40 -2.80
C ILE A 28 -10.34 1.16 -2.52
N GLY A 29 -10.75 0.03 -3.07
CA GLY A 29 -10.09 -1.23 -2.74
C GLY A 29 -10.39 -2.38 -3.68
N PRO A 30 -9.81 -3.56 -3.39
CA PRO A 30 -9.94 -4.74 -4.22
C PRO A 30 -11.38 -5.28 -4.25
N PRO A 31 -11.70 -6.14 -5.24
CA PRO A 31 -12.98 -6.86 -5.24
C PRO A 31 -13.16 -7.62 -3.92
N ASN A 32 -14.39 -7.82 -3.52
CA ASN A 32 -14.80 -8.50 -2.28
C ASN A 32 -14.53 -7.76 -0.97
N LEU A 33 -13.85 -6.59 -0.96
CA LEU A 33 -13.67 -5.81 0.26
C LEU A 33 -15.02 -5.37 0.86
N LYS A 34 -15.93 -4.90 0.01
CA LYS A 34 -17.29 -4.53 0.43
C LYS A 34 -18.01 -5.71 1.09
N THR A 35 -18.00 -6.88 0.45
CA THR A 35 -18.63 -8.09 0.97
C THR A 35 -18.06 -8.48 2.33
N LEU A 36 -16.73 -8.49 2.45
CA LEU A 36 -16.06 -8.81 3.71
C LEU A 36 -16.47 -7.87 4.84
N LEU A 37 -16.57 -6.57 4.57
CA LEU A 37 -16.99 -5.59 5.57
C LEU A 37 -18.46 -5.77 5.95
N LEU A 38 -19.36 -5.94 4.98
CA LEU A 38 -20.78 -6.18 5.21
C LEU A 38 -20.99 -7.43 6.07
N ASP A 39 -20.34 -8.54 5.73
CA ASP A 39 -20.45 -9.80 6.47
C ASP A 39 -19.94 -9.63 7.90
N SER A 40 -18.83 -8.94 8.10
CA SER A 40 -18.26 -8.71 9.43
C SER A 40 -19.18 -7.87 10.31
N PHE A 41 -19.80 -6.82 9.78
CA PHE A 41 -20.75 -5.99 10.50
C PHE A 41 -22.03 -6.77 10.82
N ASN A 42 -22.57 -7.53 9.88
CA ASN A 42 -23.74 -8.38 10.10
C ASN A 42 -23.51 -9.41 11.21
N HIS A 43 -22.36 -10.08 11.22
CA HIS A 43 -22.01 -11.04 12.28
C HIS A 43 -21.82 -10.39 13.65
N SER A 44 -21.46 -9.12 13.71
CA SER A 44 -21.37 -8.37 14.97
C SER A 44 -22.71 -7.80 15.45
N GLY A 45 -23.81 -8.06 14.74
CA GLY A 45 -25.13 -7.50 15.04
C GLY A 45 -25.26 -6.00 14.78
N LEU A 46 -24.35 -5.43 14.00
CA LEU A 46 -24.32 -4.01 13.65
C LEU A 46 -24.79 -3.78 12.22
N LEU A 47 -25.59 -2.73 12.02
CA LEU A 47 -25.93 -2.28 10.68
C LEU A 47 -24.74 -1.57 10.06
N PHE A 48 -24.40 -1.95 8.83
CA PHE A 48 -23.39 -1.24 8.05
C PHE A 48 -23.92 0.13 7.61
N ASP A 49 -23.01 1.12 7.50
CA ASP A 49 -23.37 2.44 6.99
C ASP A 49 -23.45 2.40 5.46
N GLU A 50 -24.67 2.41 4.93
CA GLU A 50 -24.93 2.33 3.48
C GLU A 50 -24.49 3.58 2.71
N SER A 51 -24.21 4.69 3.40
CA SER A 51 -23.69 5.92 2.76
C SER A 51 -22.24 5.78 2.30
N ILE A 52 -21.53 4.73 2.74
CA ILE A 52 -20.15 4.48 2.34
C ILE A 52 -20.08 4.02 0.88
N ILE A 53 -19.34 4.77 0.07
CA ILE A 53 -19.13 4.48 -1.34
C ILE A 53 -17.95 3.53 -1.50
N PHE A 54 -18.14 2.45 -2.28
CA PHE A 54 -17.07 1.51 -2.62
C PHE A 54 -16.67 1.62 -4.08
N ILE A 55 -15.40 1.83 -4.34
CA ILE A 55 -14.83 1.81 -5.70
C ILE A 55 -13.91 0.58 -5.82
N ASN A 56 -14.29 -0.31 -6.74
CA ASN A 56 -13.53 -1.54 -7.01
C ASN A 56 -12.42 -1.25 -8.03
N VAL A 57 -11.16 -1.34 -7.59
CA VAL A 57 -9.97 -1.05 -8.41
C VAL A 57 -9.75 -2.02 -9.57
N SER A 58 -10.36 -3.22 -9.57
CA SER A 58 -10.29 -4.12 -10.71
C SER A 58 -11.19 -3.71 -11.89
N LYS A 59 -12.16 -2.83 -11.63
CA LYS A 59 -13.10 -2.30 -12.62
C LYS A 59 -12.79 -0.87 -13.03
N LYS A 60 -12.15 -0.10 -12.15
CA LYS A 60 -11.82 1.31 -12.37
C LYS A 60 -10.44 1.59 -11.79
N ASN A 61 -9.48 1.76 -12.67
CA ASN A 61 -8.05 1.95 -12.32
C ASN A 61 -7.60 3.41 -12.34
N ASN A 62 -8.45 4.32 -12.78
CA ASN A 62 -8.22 5.77 -12.72
C ASN A 62 -9.47 6.42 -12.12
N ILE A 63 -9.32 7.01 -10.94
CA ILE A 63 -10.41 7.51 -10.12
C ILE A 63 -10.14 8.98 -9.86
N GLU A 64 -10.96 9.82 -10.45
CA GLU A 64 -10.96 11.25 -10.16
C GLU A 64 -11.69 11.50 -8.83
N LEU A 65 -11.01 12.16 -7.91
CA LEU A 65 -11.55 12.68 -6.67
C LEU A 65 -11.79 14.19 -6.82
N GLU A 66 -12.29 14.82 -5.78
CA GLU A 66 -12.51 16.25 -5.77
C GLU A 66 -11.22 17.06 -5.97
N LYS A 67 -11.31 18.25 -6.61
CA LYS A 67 -10.22 19.25 -6.71
C LYS A 67 -8.95 18.78 -7.42
N ASN A 68 -9.09 18.11 -8.55
CA ASN A 68 -7.96 17.65 -9.37
C ASN A 68 -7.05 16.60 -8.70
N ILE A 69 -7.54 15.89 -7.71
CA ILE A 69 -6.86 14.75 -7.13
C ILE A 69 -7.30 13.48 -7.87
N ASN A 70 -6.34 12.76 -8.43
CA ASN A 70 -6.57 11.51 -9.13
C ASN A 70 -5.86 10.36 -8.41
N ILE A 71 -6.53 9.20 -8.35
CA ILE A 71 -5.93 7.95 -7.91
C ILE A 71 -5.82 7.02 -9.11
N GLU A 72 -4.61 6.63 -9.42
CA GLU A 72 -4.29 5.58 -10.38
C GLU A 72 -3.95 4.30 -9.63
N THR A 73 -4.42 3.15 -10.13
CA THR A 73 -4.15 1.85 -9.51
C THR A 73 -3.67 0.85 -10.56
N MET A 74 -2.72 0.01 -10.16
CA MET A 74 -2.25 -1.11 -10.99
C MET A 74 -2.16 -2.39 -10.17
N ALA A 75 -2.51 -3.51 -10.81
CA ALA A 75 -2.36 -4.83 -10.19
C ALA A 75 -0.87 -5.14 -9.96
N MET A 76 -0.55 -5.62 -8.77
CA MET A 76 0.79 -6.03 -8.36
C MET A 76 0.95 -7.53 -8.42
N LYS A 77 2.21 -7.99 -8.47
CA LYS A 77 2.53 -9.42 -8.54
C LYS A 77 2.68 -10.01 -7.15
N HIS A 78 1.58 -10.51 -6.61
CA HIS A 78 1.53 -11.14 -5.30
C HIS A 78 0.76 -12.47 -5.35
N LYS A 79 0.80 -13.26 -4.26
CA LYS A 79 0.12 -14.56 -4.14
C LYS A 79 -1.40 -14.43 -4.25
N ILE A 80 -1.95 -13.36 -3.70
CA ILE A 80 -3.37 -13.01 -3.78
C ILE A 80 -3.52 -11.70 -4.55
N PRO A 81 -4.71 -11.38 -5.09
CA PRO A 81 -4.94 -10.11 -5.77
C PRO A 81 -4.52 -8.91 -4.91
N CYS A 82 -3.61 -8.11 -5.43
CA CYS A 82 -3.02 -6.95 -4.77
C CYS A 82 -2.88 -5.79 -5.78
N TRP A 83 -2.98 -4.55 -5.30
CA TRP A 83 -2.86 -3.33 -6.10
C TRP A 83 -1.95 -2.32 -5.43
N GLY A 84 -1.14 -1.64 -6.24
CA GLY A 84 -0.49 -0.40 -5.87
C GLY A 84 -1.40 0.80 -6.19
N TYR A 85 -1.16 1.91 -5.51
CA TYR A 85 -1.92 3.14 -5.61
C TYR A 85 -0.99 4.32 -5.87
N ALA A 86 -1.32 5.18 -6.81
CA ALA A 86 -0.67 6.46 -7.00
C ALA A 86 -1.68 7.58 -6.83
N LEU A 87 -1.45 8.42 -5.84
CA LEU A 87 -2.20 9.66 -5.61
C LEU A 87 -1.49 10.80 -6.32
N LYS A 88 -2.20 11.51 -7.17
CA LYS A 88 -1.64 12.57 -8.00
C LYS A 88 -2.54 13.81 -7.97
N ASP A 89 -1.93 14.96 -7.76
CA ASP A 89 -2.53 16.26 -8.05
C ASP A 89 -1.84 16.93 -9.25
N VAL A 90 -2.09 18.21 -9.46
CA VAL A 90 -1.49 18.97 -10.58
C VAL A 90 0.04 19.08 -10.50
N SER A 91 0.64 18.87 -9.34
CA SER A 91 2.05 19.16 -9.06
C SER A 91 2.83 18.02 -8.42
N LYS A 92 2.16 17.10 -7.73
CA LYS A 92 2.77 16.06 -6.90
C LYS A 92 2.20 14.69 -7.18
N LYS A 93 3.05 13.69 -7.04
CA LYS A 93 2.68 12.27 -7.14
C LYS A 93 3.27 11.49 -5.96
N LEU A 94 2.39 10.86 -5.19
CA LEU A 94 2.73 9.90 -4.14
C LEU A 94 2.32 8.51 -4.61
N THR A 95 3.24 7.57 -4.64
CA THR A 95 2.93 6.16 -4.96
C THR A 95 3.16 5.28 -3.75
N PHE A 96 2.22 4.37 -3.49
CA PHE A 96 2.24 3.40 -2.39
C PHE A 96 2.11 1.98 -2.96
N ILE A 97 3.12 1.14 -2.71
CA ILE A 97 3.18 -0.24 -3.19
C ILE A 97 3.62 -1.15 -2.05
N THR A 98 2.77 -2.10 -1.69
CA THR A 98 3.10 -3.17 -0.76
C THR A 98 2.83 -4.53 -1.40
N ASP A 99 3.33 -5.59 -0.80
CA ASP A 99 3.08 -6.98 -1.17
C ASP A 99 3.27 -7.27 -2.65
N THR A 100 4.49 -7.18 -3.13
CA THR A 100 4.77 -7.47 -4.54
C THR A 100 6.19 -7.99 -4.78
N CYS A 101 6.34 -8.90 -5.73
CA CYS A 101 7.64 -9.07 -6.39
C CYS A 101 7.93 -7.88 -7.28
N LYS A 102 9.21 -7.59 -7.54
CA LYS A 102 9.61 -6.64 -8.61
C LYS A 102 8.91 -7.01 -9.92
N ASN A 103 8.19 -6.06 -10.50
CA ASN A 103 7.45 -6.24 -11.74
C ASN A 103 7.30 -4.91 -12.50
N LYS A 104 6.89 -5.01 -13.77
CA LYS A 104 6.74 -3.86 -14.67
C LYS A 104 5.69 -2.85 -14.17
N ASN A 105 4.59 -3.32 -13.59
CA ASN A 105 3.52 -2.43 -13.13
C ASN A 105 3.98 -1.55 -11.94
N ALA A 106 4.83 -2.09 -11.06
CA ALA A 106 5.42 -1.31 -9.98
C ALA A 106 6.26 -0.15 -10.52
N ILE A 107 7.08 -0.38 -11.56
CA ILE A 107 7.88 0.66 -12.22
C ILE A 107 6.97 1.69 -12.89
N LEU A 108 6.00 1.24 -13.71
CA LEU A 108 5.08 2.14 -14.44
C LEU A 108 4.25 3.00 -13.49
N LEU A 109 3.69 2.40 -12.44
CA LEU A 109 2.89 3.14 -11.46
C LEU A 109 3.72 4.18 -10.72
N SER A 110 5.00 3.88 -10.46
CA SER A 110 5.92 4.76 -9.74
C SER A 110 6.58 5.83 -10.61
N GLU A 111 6.37 5.80 -11.94
CA GLU A 111 7.06 6.69 -12.87
C GLU A 111 6.94 8.16 -12.44
N LYS A 112 8.12 8.82 -12.27
CA LYS A 112 8.26 10.23 -11.87
C LYS A 112 7.53 10.60 -10.57
N SER A 113 7.36 9.65 -9.64
CA SER A 113 6.79 9.95 -8.34
C SER A 113 7.70 10.88 -7.54
N ASP A 114 7.12 11.87 -6.87
CA ASP A 114 7.85 12.67 -5.89
C ASP A 114 8.21 11.84 -4.67
N ILE A 115 7.31 10.94 -4.27
CA ILE A 115 7.53 9.98 -3.18
C ILE A 115 7.02 8.61 -3.63
N LEU A 116 7.87 7.59 -3.46
CA LEU A 116 7.49 6.19 -3.53
C LEU A 116 7.62 5.57 -2.14
N ILE A 117 6.51 5.09 -1.59
CA ILE A 117 6.50 4.22 -0.42
C ILE A 117 6.41 2.79 -0.93
N HIS A 118 7.43 1.98 -0.67
CA HIS A 118 7.52 0.61 -1.22
C HIS A 118 7.91 -0.39 -0.14
N GLU A 119 7.35 -1.61 -0.24
CA GLU A 119 7.80 -2.69 0.62
C GLU A 119 9.28 -3.01 0.40
N ALA A 120 9.94 -3.47 1.46
CA ALA A 120 11.27 -4.05 1.46
C ALA A 120 11.35 -5.18 2.49
N THR A 121 10.47 -6.16 2.31
CA THR A 121 10.23 -7.23 3.30
C THR A 121 11.48 -8.04 3.61
N TYR A 122 12.41 -8.18 2.66
CA TYR A 122 13.64 -8.96 2.81
C TYR A 122 14.89 -8.15 2.48
N ASP A 123 16.02 -8.52 3.11
CA ASP A 123 17.34 -8.08 2.68
C ASP A 123 17.75 -8.78 1.37
N ASN A 124 18.84 -8.29 0.75
CA ASN A 124 19.31 -8.82 -0.52
C ASN A 124 19.84 -10.27 -0.43
N LYS A 125 20.32 -10.71 0.73
CA LYS A 125 20.80 -12.09 0.96
C LYS A 125 19.63 -13.08 0.87
N ASN A 126 18.42 -12.63 1.11
CA ASN A 126 17.19 -13.41 1.10
C ASN A 126 16.36 -13.28 -0.19
N ARG A 127 17.00 -12.93 -1.32
CA ARG A 127 16.30 -12.68 -2.61
C ARG A 127 15.44 -13.86 -3.07
N GLU A 128 15.92 -15.09 -2.95
CA GLU A 128 15.14 -16.28 -3.35
C GLU A 128 13.93 -16.49 -2.42
N LYS A 129 14.08 -16.19 -1.14
CA LYS A 129 12.98 -16.23 -0.17
C LYS A 129 11.94 -15.14 -0.48
N ALA A 130 12.38 -13.93 -0.80
CA ALA A 130 11.51 -12.84 -1.24
C ALA A 130 10.67 -13.26 -2.46
N LYS A 131 11.31 -13.81 -3.49
CA LYS A 131 10.66 -14.32 -4.70
C LYS A 131 9.63 -15.42 -4.39
N LYS A 132 10.00 -16.39 -3.53
CA LYS A 132 9.12 -17.50 -3.12
C LYS A 132 7.87 -17.01 -2.40
N HIS A 133 7.98 -15.95 -1.60
CA HIS A 133 6.89 -15.37 -0.83
C HIS A 133 6.19 -14.20 -1.54
N PHE A 134 6.56 -13.91 -2.79
CA PHE A 134 6.00 -12.81 -3.59
C PHE A 134 6.23 -11.44 -2.97
N HIS A 135 7.42 -11.21 -2.43
CA HIS A 135 7.88 -9.94 -1.87
C HIS A 135 9.13 -9.41 -2.56
N THR A 136 9.54 -8.22 -2.16
CA THR A 136 10.68 -7.49 -2.68
C THR A 136 11.81 -7.43 -1.64
N THR A 137 13.05 -7.38 -2.10
CA THR A 137 14.20 -6.98 -1.26
C THR A 137 14.41 -5.47 -1.33
N GLN A 138 15.17 -4.91 -0.36
CA GLN A 138 15.51 -3.49 -0.38
C GLN A 138 16.18 -3.07 -1.71
N LEU A 139 17.11 -3.87 -2.26
CA LEU A 139 17.75 -3.55 -3.53
C LEU A 139 16.76 -3.56 -4.71
N GLN A 140 15.80 -4.47 -4.71
CA GLN A 140 14.77 -4.50 -5.75
C GLN A 140 13.83 -3.29 -5.65
N ALA A 141 13.52 -2.81 -4.44
CA ALA A 141 12.76 -1.59 -4.24
C ALA A 141 13.55 -0.35 -4.74
N MET A 142 14.84 -0.28 -4.45
CA MET A 142 15.75 0.75 -4.97
C MET A 142 15.83 0.72 -6.51
N GLU A 143 15.99 -0.47 -7.12
CA GLU A 143 16.00 -0.64 -8.58
C GLU A 143 14.68 -0.20 -9.23
N ILE A 144 13.53 -0.41 -8.56
CA ILE A 144 12.24 0.11 -9.03
C ILE A 144 12.23 1.63 -8.99
N ALA A 145 12.69 2.23 -7.89
CA ALA A 145 12.75 3.67 -7.73
C ALA A 145 13.64 4.34 -8.76
N ASP A 146 14.82 3.76 -9.04
CA ASP A 146 15.76 4.25 -10.07
C ASP A 146 15.14 4.18 -11.47
N GLN A 147 14.59 3.03 -11.86
CA GLN A 147 13.98 2.82 -13.17
C GLN A 147 12.75 3.71 -13.39
N ALA A 148 12.05 4.08 -12.31
CA ALA A 148 10.89 4.95 -12.33
C ALA A 148 11.23 6.45 -12.20
N ASN A 149 12.49 6.83 -12.05
CA ASN A 149 12.92 8.22 -11.78
C ASN A 149 12.20 8.85 -10.58
N VAL A 150 12.12 8.10 -9.49
CA VAL A 150 11.50 8.55 -8.23
C VAL A 150 12.40 9.57 -7.55
N LYS A 151 11.83 10.64 -6.98
CA LYS A 151 12.65 11.66 -6.28
C LYS A 151 13.00 11.24 -4.85
N ARG A 152 12.09 10.55 -4.14
CA ARG A 152 12.29 10.09 -2.76
C ARG A 152 11.69 8.71 -2.56
N LEU A 153 12.51 7.80 -2.03
CA LEU A 153 12.10 6.44 -1.67
C LEU A 153 11.91 6.33 -0.15
N ILE A 154 10.79 5.76 0.25
CA ILE A 154 10.50 5.38 1.64
C ILE A 154 10.28 3.88 1.65
N LEU A 155 11.03 3.17 2.49
CA LEU A 155 10.91 1.72 2.65
C LEU A 155 10.04 1.38 3.86
N THR A 156 9.22 0.35 3.73
CA THR A 156 8.29 -0.13 4.76
C THR A 156 8.08 -1.64 4.66
N HIS A 157 7.20 -2.19 5.48
CA HIS A 157 6.76 -3.59 5.45
C HIS A 157 7.93 -4.60 5.64
N PHE A 158 8.72 -4.38 6.69
CA PHE A 158 9.89 -5.20 6.99
C PHE A 158 9.53 -6.53 7.66
N SER A 159 10.16 -7.62 7.21
CA SER A 159 10.06 -8.89 7.91
C SER A 159 10.61 -8.77 9.34
N ARG A 160 9.94 -9.42 10.29
CA ARG A 160 10.44 -9.54 11.67
C ARG A 160 11.81 -10.23 11.78
N SER A 161 12.26 -10.94 10.73
CA SER A 161 13.57 -11.55 10.68
C SER A 161 14.72 -10.58 10.41
N LEU A 162 14.42 -9.34 9.98
CA LEU A 162 15.41 -8.28 9.81
C LEU A 162 15.73 -7.62 11.14
N SER A 163 17.03 -7.48 11.46
CA SER A 163 17.45 -6.69 12.61
C SER A 163 17.28 -5.19 12.34
N ASN A 164 17.14 -4.38 13.41
CA ASN A 164 17.07 -2.93 13.28
C ASN A 164 18.33 -2.34 12.64
N LYS A 165 19.50 -2.95 12.89
CA LYS A 165 20.75 -2.55 12.26
C LYS A 165 20.73 -2.78 10.75
N GLU A 166 20.28 -3.96 10.30
CA GLU A 166 20.18 -4.26 8.87
C GLU A 166 19.25 -3.28 8.13
N VAL A 167 18.16 -2.88 8.77
CA VAL A 167 17.22 -1.89 8.21
C VAL A 167 17.83 -0.49 8.20
N GLY A 168 18.57 -0.11 9.25
CA GLY A 168 19.16 1.23 9.39
C GLY A 168 20.32 1.55 8.46
N ASP A 169 20.98 0.52 7.90
CA ASP A 169 22.19 0.68 7.08
C ASP A 169 21.92 0.79 5.56
N TRP A 170 20.66 0.88 5.15
CA TRP A 170 20.33 0.93 3.73
C TRP A 170 20.51 2.32 3.14
N ILE A 171 21.20 2.38 1.99
CA ILE A 171 21.54 3.62 1.27
C ILE A 171 20.96 3.58 -0.15
N TRP A 172 20.39 4.66 -0.58
CA TRP A 172 19.90 4.89 -1.93
C TRP A 172 20.34 6.27 -2.43
N ASN A 173 20.91 6.31 -3.65
CA ASN A 173 21.47 7.53 -4.25
C ASN A 173 22.46 8.28 -3.34
N GLY A 174 23.29 7.55 -2.58
CA GLY A 174 24.28 8.13 -1.66
C GLY A 174 23.72 8.65 -0.34
N GLU A 175 22.43 8.59 -0.14
CA GLU A 175 21.75 8.98 1.09
C GLU A 175 21.15 7.77 1.80
N GLN A 176 21.04 7.85 3.11
CA GLN A 176 20.33 6.82 3.87
C GLN A 176 18.85 6.78 3.43
N CYS A 177 18.34 5.59 3.17
CA CYS A 177 16.91 5.42 2.86
C CYS A 177 16.06 5.96 4.00
N VAL A 178 15.02 6.69 3.66
CA VAL A 178 13.98 7.00 4.65
C VAL A 178 13.25 5.70 4.97
N ILE A 179 13.25 5.33 6.24
CA ILE A 179 12.70 4.08 6.73
C ILE A 179 11.48 4.40 7.58
N PHE A 180 10.37 3.80 7.22
CA PHE A 180 9.20 3.73 8.08
C PHE A 180 9.10 2.31 8.64
N ASP A 181 9.62 2.14 9.85
CA ASP A 181 9.65 0.84 10.54
C ASP A 181 8.51 0.79 11.57
N GLU A 182 7.39 0.23 11.17
CA GLU A 182 6.21 0.05 12.00
C GLU A 182 6.46 -0.82 13.25
N ARG A 183 7.55 -1.59 13.30
CA ARG A 183 7.93 -2.40 14.46
C ARG A 183 8.39 -1.55 15.66
N GLN A 184 8.70 -0.27 15.42
CA GLN A 184 9.12 0.70 16.44
C GLN A 184 7.97 1.53 17.01
N VAL A 185 6.75 1.33 16.52
CA VAL A 185 5.55 2.12 16.89
C VAL A 185 4.73 1.42 17.98
N ILE A 186 5.35 0.64 18.85
CA ILE A 186 4.67 -0.01 20.00
C ILE A 186 5.13 0.61 21.29
#